data_ea1f27cd10998a46b717ebc8dbee8043
#
_entry.id   ea1f27cd10998a46b717ebc8dbee8043
#
_cell.length_a   1.000
_cell.length_b   1.000
_cell.length_c   1.000
_cell.angle_alpha   90.00
_cell.angle_beta   90.00
_cell.angle_gamma   90.00
#
_symmetry.space_group_name_H-M   'P 1'
#
loop_
_entity.id
_entity.type
_entity.pdbx_description
1 polymer ?
#
loop_
_entity_poly.entity_id
_entity_poly.type
_entity_poly.pdbx_seq_one_letter_code
_entity_poly.pdbx_strand_id
1 'polypeptide(L)'
;MLNNASAATVQAPPYTSERQRTLATLVVSIALVLEIIDVSIINVAIPVVQRDLLASPRQIEWVVTGYLFFFSILLLTGGRLGDLYGYRRLFISGLLAFGAASAGCGLAASPEMLVAMRIAQGASGAMMGPQILSLMQVLYRPHERFRVMSIFGLLGGAAGILGPVLGGIIIESNLFGLSWRPIFLINVPVIVIAVALAWRALPAVRSPEAKGIDPLGTLLAVVGGGALLLTLIEGPALRWPLWMALPPLLSLITVSLLWRHLLGRERRGGTLLLPPAVLQSGLGFSPFHTALLHIPFALGAMFSIAVAGRRLSPRLGRNVTLVGVAVQMSGLLLMGYGIATAPGTLALTALGLGFGLCGCGMGLISAPLPAFAMAAIPVAHAGAASGLFRTGQQFGAALGMATLGGFYLAQSASAPDAWRGAFITLLTLGALILLAIAALSRLLPASVLPPAGKP
;
A
#
# COMPACT_ATOMS: atom_id res chain seq x y z
N MET A 1 -16.92 5.57 51.01
CA MET A 1 -15.79 4.77 50.57
C MET A 1 -15.82 4.70 49.06
N LEU A 2 -15.39 5.77 48.42
CA LEU A 2 -15.23 5.89 46.98
C LEU A 2 -13.92 6.65 46.77
N ASN A 3 -12.83 5.92 46.65
CA ASN A 3 -11.59 6.49 46.11
C ASN A 3 -10.59 5.37 45.86
N ASN A 4 -10.61 4.83 44.65
CA ASN A 4 -9.47 4.20 44.02
C ASN A 4 -9.74 4.13 42.51
N ALA A 5 -9.87 5.31 41.88
CA ALA A 5 -9.56 5.44 40.47
C ALA A 5 -8.06 5.23 40.36
N SER A 6 -7.66 4.00 40.01
CA SER A 6 -6.31 3.62 39.69
C SER A 6 -5.76 4.63 38.69
N ALA A 7 -4.89 5.52 39.15
CA ALA A 7 -4.06 6.36 38.34
C ALA A 7 -3.26 5.41 37.41
N ALA A 8 -3.62 5.37 36.15
CA ALA A 8 -2.86 4.67 35.15
C ALA A 8 -1.42 5.19 35.25
N THR A 9 -0.54 4.38 35.81
CA THR A 9 0.88 4.68 35.93
C THR A 9 1.39 5.03 34.55
N VAL A 10 1.71 6.30 34.36
CA VAL A 10 2.40 6.79 33.15
C VAL A 10 3.74 6.06 33.13
N GLN A 11 3.78 4.95 32.40
CA GLN A 11 5.03 4.20 32.24
C GLN A 11 6.08 5.17 31.66
N ALA A 12 7.23 5.20 32.29
CA ALA A 12 8.36 5.98 31.81
C ALA A 12 8.65 5.63 30.35
N PRO A 13 8.99 6.60 29.50
CA PRO A 13 9.26 6.35 28.11
C PRO A 13 10.39 5.30 27.98
N PRO A 14 10.29 4.33 27.05
CA PRO A 14 11.21 3.18 26.94
C PRO A 14 12.57 3.55 26.32
N TYR A 15 12.90 4.83 26.21
CA TYR A 15 14.17 5.34 25.70
C TYR A 15 14.91 6.13 26.79
N THR A 16 16.22 6.03 26.75
CA THR A 16 17.11 6.65 27.75
C THR A 16 17.48 8.10 27.43
N SER A 17 17.32 8.52 26.15
CA SER A 17 17.64 9.86 25.69
C SER A 17 16.84 10.27 24.46
N GLU A 18 16.65 11.58 24.25
CA GLU A 18 16.02 12.14 23.05
C GLU A 18 16.75 11.75 21.77
N ARG A 19 18.09 11.61 21.84
CA ARG A 19 18.92 11.14 20.72
C ARG A 19 18.55 9.72 20.34
N GLN A 20 18.32 8.83 21.30
CA GLN A 20 17.89 7.46 21.04
C GLN A 20 16.51 7.46 20.39
N ARG A 21 15.56 8.28 20.88
CA ARG A 21 14.21 8.42 20.28
C ARG A 21 14.28 8.89 18.83
N THR A 22 15.10 9.89 18.53
CA THR A 22 15.29 10.42 17.17
C THR A 22 15.88 9.36 16.24
N LEU A 23 16.90 8.62 16.69
CA LEU A 23 17.50 7.53 15.90
C LEU A 23 16.50 6.39 15.65
N ALA A 24 15.70 6.01 16.65
CA ALA A 24 14.65 5.02 16.51
C ALA A 24 13.60 5.44 15.48
N THR A 25 13.19 6.71 15.50
CA THR A 25 12.25 7.28 14.53
C THR A 25 12.84 7.29 13.13
N LEU A 26 14.11 7.66 12.98
CA LEU A 26 14.80 7.65 11.70
C LEU A 26 14.82 6.23 11.09
N VAL A 27 15.18 5.23 11.89
CA VAL A 27 15.23 3.83 11.43
C VAL A 27 13.85 3.35 10.96
N VAL A 28 12.81 3.63 11.73
CA VAL A 28 11.45 3.25 11.37
C VAL A 28 10.96 3.99 10.13
N SER A 29 11.37 5.26 9.96
CA SER A 29 11.10 6.06 8.76
C SER A 29 11.81 5.50 7.52
N ILE A 30 13.06 5.07 7.65
CA ILE A 30 13.81 4.42 6.56
C ILE A 30 13.07 3.16 6.10
N ALA A 31 12.63 2.31 7.03
CA ALA A 31 11.91 1.09 6.70
C ALA A 31 10.57 1.38 5.99
N LEU A 32 9.83 2.39 6.44
CA LEU A 32 8.60 2.83 5.79
C LEU A 32 8.85 3.31 4.36
N VAL A 33 9.87 4.13 4.17
CA VAL A 33 10.24 4.68 2.86
C VAL A 33 10.70 3.56 1.92
N LEU A 34 11.53 2.61 2.41
CA LEU A 34 11.95 1.44 1.64
C LEU A 34 10.76 0.60 1.17
N GLU A 35 9.81 0.30 2.07
CA GLU A 35 8.61 -0.48 1.74
C GLU A 35 7.81 0.18 0.61
N ILE A 36 7.62 1.50 0.68
CA ILE A 36 6.81 2.24 -0.30
C ILE A 36 7.56 2.41 -1.62
N ILE A 37 8.86 2.71 -1.57
CA ILE A 37 9.69 2.79 -2.78
C ILE A 37 9.70 1.44 -3.51
N ASP A 38 9.90 0.34 -2.80
CA ASP A 38 9.97 -0.99 -3.40
C ASP A 38 8.68 -1.36 -4.15
N VAL A 39 7.52 -1.03 -3.59
CA VAL A 39 6.21 -1.22 -4.25
C VAL A 39 6.04 -0.32 -5.47
N SER A 40 6.56 0.89 -5.43
CA SER A 40 6.33 1.88 -6.49
C SER A 40 7.36 1.80 -7.62
N ILE A 41 8.61 1.48 -7.32
CA ILE A 41 9.73 1.44 -8.26
C ILE A 41 9.58 0.33 -9.31
N ILE A 42 9.04 -0.83 -8.91
CA ILE A 42 8.86 -1.98 -9.81
C ILE A 42 7.97 -1.66 -10.99
N ASN A 43 6.97 -0.79 -10.82
CA ASN A 43 6.02 -0.46 -11.86
C ASN A 43 6.67 0.16 -13.10
N VAL A 44 7.75 0.92 -12.92
CA VAL A 44 8.52 1.52 -14.01
C VAL A 44 9.45 0.47 -14.67
N ALA A 45 9.87 -0.54 -13.91
CA ALA A 45 10.76 -1.59 -14.38
C ALA A 45 10.04 -2.69 -15.18
N ILE A 46 8.72 -2.85 -15.03
CA ILE A 46 7.94 -3.94 -15.65
C ILE A 46 8.29 -4.19 -17.12
N PRO A 47 8.26 -3.20 -18.04
CA PRO A 47 8.52 -3.47 -19.46
C PRO A 47 9.97 -3.90 -19.73
N VAL A 48 10.92 -3.44 -18.92
CA VAL A 48 12.34 -3.81 -19.04
C VAL A 48 12.57 -5.21 -18.50
N VAL A 49 12.01 -5.54 -17.34
CA VAL A 49 12.04 -6.88 -16.74
C VAL A 49 11.42 -7.91 -17.69
N GLN A 50 10.26 -7.57 -18.28
CA GLN A 50 9.55 -8.45 -19.20
C GLN A 50 10.41 -8.80 -20.42
N ARG A 51 11.10 -7.83 -21.00
CA ARG A 51 11.99 -8.03 -22.15
C ARG A 51 13.27 -8.78 -21.78
N ASP A 52 13.90 -8.43 -20.66
CA ASP A 52 15.18 -8.99 -20.23
C ASP A 52 15.05 -10.46 -19.80
N LEU A 53 14.00 -10.81 -19.08
CA LEU A 53 13.75 -12.18 -18.62
C LEU A 53 12.84 -12.99 -19.56
N LEU A 54 12.38 -12.41 -20.69
CA LEU A 54 11.39 -13.02 -21.60
C LEU A 54 10.13 -13.49 -20.86
N ALA A 55 9.72 -12.70 -19.84
CA ALA A 55 8.64 -13.04 -18.96
C ALA A 55 7.28 -12.89 -19.64
N SER A 56 6.40 -13.87 -19.45
CA SER A 56 5.02 -13.78 -19.89
C SER A 56 4.25 -12.71 -19.09
N PRO A 57 3.17 -12.14 -19.64
CA PRO A 57 2.32 -11.19 -18.92
C PRO A 57 1.86 -11.71 -17.55
N ARG A 58 1.51 -13.00 -17.47
CA ARG A 58 1.12 -13.69 -16.24
C ARG A 58 2.23 -13.70 -15.18
N GLN A 59 3.48 -13.98 -15.57
CA GLN A 59 4.61 -13.97 -14.65
C GLN A 59 4.86 -12.55 -14.11
N ILE A 60 4.75 -11.53 -14.97
CA ILE A 60 4.83 -10.11 -14.54
C ILE A 60 3.74 -9.76 -13.56
N GLU A 61 2.51 -10.21 -13.78
CA GLU A 61 1.40 -10.00 -12.86
C GLU A 61 1.69 -10.62 -11.49
N TRP A 62 2.27 -11.83 -11.44
CA TRP A 62 2.72 -12.46 -10.21
C TRP A 62 3.89 -11.73 -9.53
N VAL A 63 4.81 -11.13 -10.27
CA VAL A 63 5.91 -10.30 -9.72
C VAL A 63 5.35 -9.14 -8.88
N VAL A 64 4.28 -8.50 -9.33
CA VAL A 64 3.66 -7.37 -8.61
C VAL A 64 2.68 -7.87 -7.55
N THR A 65 1.72 -8.70 -7.97
CA THR A 65 0.59 -9.12 -7.14
C THR A 65 1.03 -10.10 -6.05
N GLY A 66 2.00 -10.96 -6.33
CA GLY A 66 2.54 -11.92 -5.36
C GLY A 66 3.12 -11.22 -4.13
N TYR A 67 3.89 -10.16 -4.33
CA TYR A 67 4.37 -9.32 -3.22
C TYR A 67 3.22 -8.75 -2.39
N LEU A 68 2.28 -8.04 -3.05
CA LEU A 68 1.16 -7.38 -2.38
C LEU A 68 0.27 -8.38 -1.64
N PHE A 69 0.04 -9.54 -2.24
CA PHE A 69 -0.77 -10.60 -1.66
C PHE A 69 -0.15 -11.14 -0.36
N PHE A 70 1.09 -11.65 -0.43
CA PHE A 70 1.75 -12.23 0.75
C PHE A 70 2.00 -11.18 1.84
N PHE A 71 2.32 -9.95 1.46
CA PHE A 71 2.37 -8.82 2.39
C PHE A 71 1.03 -8.65 3.11
N SER A 72 -0.09 -8.60 2.38
CA SER A 72 -1.41 -8.32 2.94
C SER A 72 -1.90 -9.39 3.91
N ILE A 73 -1.83 -10.66 3.50
CA ILE A 73 -2.37 -11.78 4.29
C ILE A 73 -1.54 -12.07 5.53
N LEU A 74 -0.22 -11.84 5.47
CA LEU A 74 0.68 -12.09 6.60
C LEU A 74 0.81 -10.88 7.53
N LEU A 75 0.29 -9.70 7.16
CA LEU A 75 0.41 -8.48 7.96
C LEU A 75 -0.19 -8.62 9.36
N LEU A 76 -1.37 -9.26 9.47
CA LEU A 76 -2.01 -9.51 10.76
C LEU A 76 -1.20 -10.48 11.61
N THR A 77 -0.68 -11.55 10.98
CA THR A 77 0.19 -12.53 11.64
C THR A 77 1.50 -11.86 12.09
N GLY A 78 2.12 -11.02 11.24
CA GLY A 78 3.29 -10.23 11.60
C GLY A 78 3.06 -9.32 12.80
N GLY A 79 1.90 -8.66 12.88
CA GLY A 79 1.52 -7.87 14.05
C GLY A 79 1.49 -8.72 15.34
N ARG A 80 0.86 -9.89 15.28
CA ARG A 80 0.78 -10.82 16.43
C ARG A 80 2.13 -11.40 16.83
N LEU A 81 2.97 -11.74 15.86
CA LEU A 81 4.33 -12.18 16.13
C LEU A 81 5.15 -11.11 16.86
N GLY A 82 4.94 -9.81 16.50
CA GLY A 82 5.56 -8.69 17.20
C GLY A 82 5.12 -8.55 18.65
N ASP A 83 3.83 -8.73 18.92
CA ASP A 83 3.29 -8.72 20.27
C ASP A 83 3.92 -9.86 21.13
N LEU A 84 4.12 -11.05 20.56
CA LEU A 84 4.64 -12.23 21.25
C LEU A 84 6.16 -12.19 21.46
N TYR A 85 6.91 -11.94 20.36
CA TYR A 85 8.37 -12.07 20.35
C TYR A 85 9.10 -10.73 20.56
N GLY A 86 8.36 -9.62 20.55
CA GLY A 86 8.86 -8.25 20.74
C GLY A 86 9.09 -7.53 19.41
N TYR A 87 8.66 -6.27 19.39
CA TYR A 87 8.64 -5.42 18.19
C TYR A 87 10.01 -5.24 17.55
N ARG A 88 11.06 -4.99 18.34
CA ARG A 88 12.43 -4.83 17.88
C ARG A 88 12.97 -6.07 17.16
N ARG A 89 12.79 -7.25 17.76
CA ARG A 89 13.31 -8.51 17.19
C ARG A 89 12.65 -8.79 15.86
N LEU A 90 11.32 -8.69 15.80
CA LEU A 90 10.59 -8.97 14.58
C LEU A 90 10.84 -7.93 13.49
N PHE A 91 10.98 -6.66 13.85
CA PHE A 91 11.35 -5.60 12.91
C PHE A 91 12.71 -5.87 12.26
N ILE A 92 13.74 -6.20 13.06
CA ILE A 92 15.08 -6.49 12.54
C ILE A 92 15.10 -7.76 11.69
N SER A 93 14.44 -8.83 12.12
CA SER A 93 14.35 -10.05 11.32
C SER A 93 13.59 -9.85 10.01
N GLY A 94 12.52 -9.03 10.03
CA GLY A 94 11.80 -8.60 8.83
C GLY A 94 12.68 -7.81 7.87
N LEU A 95 13.47 -6.84 8.37
CA LEU A 95 14.42 -6.07 7.56
C LEU A 95 15.48 -6.97 6.90
N LEU A 96 16.07 -7.90 7.67
CA LEU A 96 17.08 -8.82 7.15
C LEU A 96 16.50 -9.74 6.07
N ALA A 97 15.33 -10.32 6.33
CA ALA A 97 14.65 -11.17 5.36
C ALA A 97 14.24 -10.39 4.10
N PHE A 98 13.77 -9.14 4.26
CA PHE A 98 13.46 -8.25 3.14
C PHE A 98 14.70 -7.92 2.31
N GLY A 99 15.83 -7.64 2.95
CA GLY A 99 17.12 -7.39 2.28
C GLY A 99 17.62 -8.60 1.50
N ALA A 100 17.52 -9.79 2.09
CA ALA A 100 17.89 -11.04 1.44
C ALA A 100 17.00 -11.33 0.22
N ALA A 101 15.68 -11.16 0.36
CA ALA A 101 14.73 -11.31 -0.74
C ALA A 101 14.97 -10.25 -1.84
N SER A 102 15.27 -9.01 -1.47
CA SER A 102 15.61 -7.94 -2.41
C SER A 102 16.90 -8.25 -3.19
N ALA A 103 17.94 -8.74 -2.50
CA ALA A 103 19.14 -9.24 -3.19
C ALA A 103 18.80 -10.37 -4.17
N GLY A 104 17.96 -11.32 -3.76
CA GLY A 104 17.47 -12.40 -4.61
C GLY A 104 16.69 -11.90 -5.84
N CYS A 105 15.87 -10.84 -5.70
CA CYS A 105 15.23 -10.18 -6.84
C CYS A 105 16.26 -9.59 -7.81
N GLY A 106 17.25 -8.85 -7.30
CA GLY A 106 18.29 -8.25 -8.12
C GLY A 106 19.22 -9.27 -8.82
N LEU A 107 19.33 -10.47 -8.27
CA LEU A 107 20.12 -11.58 -8.83
C LEU A 107 19.26 -12.57 -9.64
N ALA A 108 17.98 -12.29 -9.86
CA ALA A 108 17.08 -13.20 -10.54
C ALA A 108 17.53 -13.46 -12.00
N ALA A 109 17.71 -14.74 -12.33
CA ALA A 109 18.08 -15.22 -13.66
C ALA A 109 16.86 -15.70 -14.45
N SER A 110 15.71 -15.91 -13.81
CA SER A 110 14.47 -16.32 -14.45
C SER A 110 13.26 -15.59 -13.87
N PRO A 111 12.13 -15.52 -14.61
CA PRO A 111 10.90 -14.92 -14.10
C PRO A 111 10.38 -15.61 -12.84
N GLU A 112 10.48 -16.96 -12.77
CA GLU A 112 10.02 -17.75 -11.63
C GLU A 112 10.82 -17.42 -10.36
N MET A 113 12.15 -17.25 -10.50
CA MET A 113 13.00 -16.82 -9.40
C MET A 113 12.59 -15.43 -8.91
N LEU A 114 12.33 -14.50 -9.83
CA LEU A 114 11.87 -13.16 -9.48
C LEU A 114 10.54 -13.21 -8.75
N VAL A 115 9.55 -13.98 -9.23
CA VAL A 115 8.25 -14.19 -8.56
C VAL A 115 8.46 -14.76 -7.15
N ALA A 116 9.26 -15.81 -7.00
CA ALA A 116 9.51 -16.42 -5.69
C ALA A 116 10.15 -15.43 -4.70
N MET A 117 11.13 -14.66 -5.16
CA MET A 117 11.77 -13.63 -4.33
C MET A 117 10.84 -12.48 -4.00
N ARG A 118 9.94 -12.07 -4.89
CA ARG A 118 8.90 -11.06 -4.62
C ARG A 118 7.88 -11.54 -3.57
N ILE A 119 7.50 -12.81 -3.63
CA ILE A 119 6.67 -13.44 -2.59
C ILE A 119 7.38 -13.40 -1.23
N ALA A 120 8.65 -13.83 -1.18
CA ALA A 120 9.45 -13.78 0.03
C ALA A 120 9.64 -12.36 0.57
N GLN A 121 9.80 -11.37 -0.32
CA GLN A 121 9.92 -9.97 0.02
C GLN A 121 8.61 -9.42 0.59
N GLY A 122 7.45 -9.78 0.04
CA GLY A 122 6.14 -9.42 0.58
C GLY A 122 5.90 -10.02 1.97
N ALA A 123 6.25 -11.29 2.17
CA ALA A 123 6.17 -11.94 3.47
C ALA A 123 7.07 -11.28 4.52
N SER A 124 8.28 -10.90 4.12
CA SER A 124 9.24 -10.19 4.99
C SER A 124 8.75 -8.78 5.36
N GLY A 125 8.17 -8.07 4.40
CA GLY A 125 7.53 -6.77 4.63
C GLY A 125 6.39 -6.87 5.63
N ALA A 126 5.61 -7.95 5.59
CA ALA A 126 4.53 -8.21 6.56
C ALA A 126 5.06 -8.44 8.00
N MET A 127 6.29 -8.91 8.16
CA MET A 127 6.92 -8.97 9.48
C MET A 127 7.35 -7.59 9.97
N MET A 128 7.81 -6.72 9.08
CA MET A 128 8.35 -5.39 9.39
C MET A 128 7.25 -4.33 9.55
N GLY A 129 6.30 -4.27 8.62
CA GLY A 129 5.31 -3.20 8.47
C GLY A 129 4.47 -2.90 9.73
N PRO A 130 3.86 -3.91 10.41
CA PRO A 130 3.11 -3.66 11.64
C PRO A 130 3.96 -3.09 12.77
N GLN A 131 5.26 -3.47 12.81
CA GLN A 131 6.17 -3.03 13.86
C GLN A 131 6.47 -1.53 13.77
N ILE A 132 6.42 -0.95 12.56
CA ILE A 132 6.56 0.49 12.33
C ILE A 132 5.55 1.26 13.20
N LEU A 133 4.27 0.88 13.13
CA LEU A 133 3.23 1.54 13.90
C LEU A 133 3.30 1.21 15.39
N SER A 134 3.60 -0.04 15.76
CA SER A 134 3.73 -0.48 17.14
C SER A 134 4.88 0.25 17.85
N LEU A 135 6.04 0.35 17.20
CA LEU A 135 7.20 1.09 17.72
C LEU A 135 6.88 2.58 17.88
N MET A 136 6.14 3.19 16.93
CA MET A 136 5.72 4.59 17.09
C MET A 136 4.81 4.80 18.28
N GLN A 137 3.89 3.88 18.54
CA GLN A 137 3.01 3.97 19.73
C GLN A 137 3.78 3.85 21.03
N VAL A 138 4.87 3.10 21.03
CA VAL A 138 5.78 2.94 22.18
C VAL A 138 6.68 4.16 22.36
N LEU A 139 7.19 4.74 21.27
CA LEU A 139 8.14 5.86 21.30
C LEU A 139 7.49 7.20 21.59
N TYR A 140 6.19 7.36 21.30
CA TYR A 140 5.51 8.65 21.38
C TYR A 140 4.27 8.63 22.25
N ARG A 141 4.09 9.70 23.05
CA ARG A 141 2.89 9.92 23.85
C ARG A 141 1.66 10.14 22.97
N PRO A 142 0.44 9.87 23.44
CA PRO A 142 -0.77 9.99 22.62
C PRO A 142 -0.93 11.34 21.90
N HIS A 143 -0.60 12.46 22.54
CA HIS A 143 -0.68 13.81 21.95
C HIS A 143 0.40 14.08 20.88
N GLU A 144 1.54 13.40 20.92
CA GLU A 144 2.63 13.51 19.92
C GLU A 144 2.37 12.67 18.68
N ARG A 145 1.61 11.55 18.81
CA ARG A 145 1.39 10.55 17.77
C ARG A 145 0.80 11.13 16.49
N PHE A 146 -0.14 12.08 16.63
CA PHE A 146 -0.75 12.72 15.45
C PHE A 146 0.30 13.44 14.59
N ARG A 147 1.20 14.20 15.21
CA ARG A 147 2.28 14.91 14.51
C ARG A 147 3.22 13.93 13.78
N VAL A 148 3.59 12.85 14.46
CA VAL A 148 4.49 11.83 13.90
C VAL A 148 3.83 11.07 12.75
N MET A 149 2.56 10.69 12.89
CA MET A 149 1.79 10.06 11.82
C MET A 149 1.65 10.96 10.59
N SER A 150 1.50 12.28 10.79
CA SER A 150 1.49 13.25 9.68
C SER A 150 2.84 13.30 8.95
N ILE A 151 3.95 13.23 9.67
CA ILE A 151 5.30 13.14 9.06
C ILE A 151 5.43 11.85 8.27
N PHE A 152 4.97 10.72 8.80
CA PHE A 152 4.98 9.43 8.09
C PHE A 152 4.12 9.45 6.83
N GLY A 153 2.96 10.13 6.87
CA GLY A 153 2.14 10.35 5.68
C GLY A 153 2.87 11.15 4.60
N LEU A 154 3.60 12.20 5.01
CA LEU A 154 4.43 13.00 4.10
C LEU A 154 5.60 12.19 3.51
N LEU A 155 6.31 11.42 4.35
CA LEU A 155 7.40 10.54 3.91
C LEU A 155 6.88 9.46 2.96
N GLY A 156 5.72 8.88 3.26
CA GLY A 156 5.08 7.89 2.38
C GLY A 156 4.68 8.48 1.03
N GLY A 157 4.11 9.70 1.02
CA GLY A 157 3.81 10.42 -0.22
C GLY A 157 5.06 10.71 -1.05
N ALA A 158 6.13 11.21 -0.39
CA ALA A 158 7.41 11.46 -1.04
C ALA A 158 8.04 10.17 -1.58
N ALA A 159 8.00 9.08 -0.82
CA ALA A 159 8.52 7.77 -1.24
C ALA A 159 7.77 7.22 -2.47
N GLY A 160 6.45 7.40 -2.52
CA GLY A 160 5.64 7.02 -3.68
C GLY A 160 6.03 7.74 -4.97
N ILE A 161 6.52 8.99 -4.86
CA ILE A 161 7.09 9.77 -5.98
C ILE A 161 8.50 9.30 -6.32
N LEU A 162 9.33 9.20 -5.28
CA LEU A 162 10.75 8.88 -5.44
C LEU A 162 10.96 7.52 -6.08
N GLY A 163 10.08 6.53 -5.79
CA GLY A 163 10.19 5.19 -6.37
C GLY A 163 10.24 5.20 -7.90
N PRO A 164 9.19 5.65 -8.60
CA PRO A 164 9.19 5.72 -10.07
C PRO A 164 10.32 6.58 -10.63
N VAL A 165 10.62 7.74 -10.02
CA VAL A 165 11.70 8.65 -10.48
C VAL A 165 13.06 7.96 -10.37
N LEU A 166 13.37 7.38 -9.21
CA LEU A 166 14.62 6.63 -9.00
C LEU A 166 14.70 5.42 -9.93
N GLY A 167 13.58 4.70 -10.11
CA GLY A 167 13.50 3.57 -11.04
C GLY A 167 13.82 3.96 -12.47
N GLY A 168 13.24 5.08 -12.95
CA GLY A 168 13.52 5.62 -14.27
C GLY A 168 15.01 5.98 -14.45
N ILE A 169 15.58 6.73 -13.49
CA ILE A 169 16.99 7.13 -13.52
C ILE A 169 17.92 5.90 -13.48
N ILE A 170 17.67 4.94 -12.58
CA ILE A 170 18.49 3.73 -12.43
C ILE A 170 18.48 2.89 -13.72
N ILE A 171 17.31 2.71 -14.32
CA ILE A 171 17.16 1.91 -15.52
C ILE A 171 17.83 2.58 -16.73
N GLU A 172 17.61 3.89 -16.91
CA GLU A 172 18.20 4.62 -18.04
C GLU A 172 19.73 4.78 -17.91
N SER A 173 20.24 4.94 -16.69
CA SER A 173 21.68 5.01 -16.44
C SER A 173 22.40 3.67 -16.68
N ASN A 174 21.66 2.57 -16.73
CA ASN A 174 22.19 1.21 -16.92
C ASN A 174 23.43 0.92 -16.07
N LEU A 175 23.37 1.23 -14.78
CA LEU A 175 24.49 1.14 -13.85
C LEU A 175 25.17 -0.24 -13.94
N PHE A 176 26.43 -0.25 -14.28
CA PHE A 176 27.27 -1.45 -14.43
C PHE A 176 26.74 -2.49 -15.44
N GLY A 177 25.89 -2.08 -16.39
CA GLY A 177 25.25 -3.00 -17.34
C GLY A 177 24.19 -3.92 -16.71
N LEU A 178 23.74 -3.61 -15.50
CA LEU A 178 22.80 -4.45 -14.74
C LEU A 178 21.32 -4.17 -15.06
N SER A 179 21.02 -3.25 -15.98
CA SER A 179 19.66 -2.91 -16.42
C SER A 179 18.75 -2.54 -15.23
N TRP A 180 17.67 -3.27 -15.00
CA TRP A 180 16.70 -3.06 -13.92
C TRP A 180 17.15 -3.59 -12.54
N ARG A 181 18.12 -4.49 -12.49
CA ARG A 181 18.53 -5.19 -11.25
C ARG A 181 18.92 -4.28 -10.10
N PRO A 182 19.59 -3.12 -10.34
CA PRO A 182 19.96 -2.21 -9.25
C PRO A 182 18.78 -1.61 -8.49
N ILE A 183 17.54 -1.60 -9.05
CA ILE A 183 16.35 -1.13 -8.31
C ILE A 183 16.09 -1.95 -7.04
N PHE A 184 16.46 -3.22 -7.03
CA PHE A 184 16.38 -4.10 -5.86
C PHE A 184 17.67 -4.08 -5.04
N LEU A 185 18.83 -4.08 -5.69
CA LEU A 185 20.12 -4.15 -5.01
C LEU A 185 20.42 -2.92 -4.14
N ILE A 186 19.86 -1.74 -4.48
CA ILE A 186 20.00 -0.51 -3.69
C ILE A 186 19.40 -0.65 -2.29
N ASN A 187 18.41 -1.53 -2.10
CA ASN A 187 17.80 -1.77 -0.80
C ASN A 187 18.80 -2.42 0.17
N VAL A 188 19.73 -3.24 -0.32
CA VAL A 188 20.64 -4.03 0.52
C VAL A 188 21.53 -3.15 1.42
N PRO A 189 22.31 -2.20 0.89
CA PRO A 189 23.15 -1.33 1.73
C PRO A 189 22.30 -0.48 2.68
N VAL A 190 21.13 0.00 2.25
CA VAL A 190 20.24 0.79 3.11
C VAL A 190 19.73 -0.06 4.28
N ILE A 191 19.38 -1.33 4.02
CA ILE A 191 18.92 -2.26 5.06
C ILE A 191 20.05 -2.60 6.03
N VAL A 192 21.28 -2.82 5.57
CA VAL A 192 22.42 -3.07 6.46
C VAL A 192 22.60 -1.90 7.44
N ILE A 193 22.53 -0.67 6.95
CA ILE A 193 22.62 0.53 7.79
C ILE A 193 21.41 0.58 8.75
N ALA A 194 20.19 0.35 8.24
CA ALA A 194 18.97 0.38 9.05
C ALA A 194 19.01 -0.67 10.18
N VAL A 195 19.49 -1.88 9.91
CA VAL A 195 19.65 -2.95 10.91
C VAL A 195 20.66 -2.57 11.98
N ALA A 196 21.82 -2.03 11.59
CA ALA A 196 22.85 -1.58 12.53
C ALA A 196 22.32 -0.47 13.48
N LEU A 197 21.57 0.48 12.92
CA LEU A 197 20.93 1.54 13.69
C LEU A 197 19.78 0.99 14.56
N ALA A 198 18.94 0.10 14.02
CA ALA A 198 17.83 -0.53 14.74
C ALA A 198 18.31 -1.26 16.00
N TRP A 199 19.42 -1.99 15.85
CA TRP A 199 20.01 -2.75 16.97
C TRP A 199 20.41 -1.84 18.14
N ARG A 200 20.86 -0.62 17.85
CA ARG A 200 21.30 0.35 18.86
C ARG A 200 20.16 1.24 19.39
N ALA A 201 19.22 1.59 18.53
CA ALA A 201 18.24 2.65 18.84
C ALA A 201 16.88 2.11 19.30
N LEU A 202 16.42 0.96 18.77
CA LEU A 202 15.09 0.49 19.09
C LEU A 202 15.00 -0.13 20.49
N PRO A 203 13.96 0.22 21.28
CA PRO A 203 13.74 -0.38 22.59
C PRO A 203 13.27 -1.84 22.45
N ALA A 204 13.72 -2.70 23.39
CA ALA A 204 13.33 -4.09 23.45
C ALA A 204 12.00 -4.21 24.23
N VAL A 205 10.89 -3.85 23.58
CA VAL A 205 9.53 -3.87 24.17
C VAL A 205 8.68 -4.93 23.48
N ARG A 206 7.81 -5.56 24.24
CA ARG A 206 6.75 -6.49 23.80
C ARG A 206 5.43 -6.11 24.43
N SER A 207 4.31 -6.57 23.88
CA SER A 207 3.01 -6.36 24.50
C SER A 207 2.88 -7.19 25.80
N PRO A 208 2.46 -6.57 26.91
CA PRO A 208 2.18 -7.32 28.15
C PRO A 208 0.93 -8.20 28.06
N GLU A 209 0.02 -7.89 27.11
CA GLU A 209 -1.25 -8.58 26.89
C GLU A 209 -1.25 -9.40 25.60
N ALA A 210 -0.11 -9.96 25.21
CA ALA A 210 0.02 -10.70 23.97
C ALA A 210 -0.95 -11.89 23.94
N LYS A 211 -1.98 -11.82 23.08
CA LYS A 211 -2.85 -12.95 22.76
C LYS A 211 -2.18 -13.80 21.69
N GLY A 212 -2.37 -15.11 21.74
CA GLY A 212 -1.80 -16.05 20.78
C GLY A 212 -2.11 -15.72 19.31
N ILE A 213 -1.40 -16.36 18.40
CA ILE A 213 -1.66 -16.28 16.95
C ILE A 213 -3.05 -16.84 16.69
N ASP A 214 -3.75 -16.28 15.73
CA ASP A 214 -5.00 -16.83 15.18
C ASP A 214 -4.67 -17.64 13.91
N PRO A 215 -4.31 -18.92 14.01
CA PRO A 215 -3.92 -19.73 12.86
C PRO A 215 -5.12 -19.99 11.94
N LEU A 216 -6.33 -20.10 12.49
CA LEU A 216 -7.54 -20.33 11.70
C LEU A 216 -7.89 -19.10 10.87
N GLY A 217 -7.92 -17.89 11.47
CA GLY A 217 -8.16 -16.65 10.74
C GLY A 217 -7.10 -16.39 9.69
N THR A 218 -5.83 -16.66 9.99
CA THR A 218 -4.73 -16.56 9.02
C THR A 218 -4.92 -17.54 7.85
N LEU A 219 -5.22 -18.81 8.15
CA LEU A 219 -5.44 -19.84 7.13
C LEU A 219 -6.63 -19.49 6.23
N LEU A 220 -7.75 -19.07 6.81
CA LEU A 220 -8.93 -18.64 6.04
C LEU A 220 -8.63 -17.44 5.15
N ALA A 221 -7.87 -16.46 5.63
CA ALA A 221 -7.44 -15.32 4.84
C ALA A 221 -6.51 -15.72 3.68
N VAL A 222 -5.54 -16.61 3.94
CA VAL A 222 -4.61 -17.12 2.92
C VAL A 222 -5.35 -17.91 1.85
N VAL A 223 -6.20 -18.85 2.25
CA VAL A 223 -6.93 -19.72 1.32
C VAL A 223 -7.97 -18.92 0.54
N GLY A 224 -8.78 -18.09 1.22
CA GLY A 224 -9.80 -17.29 0.56
C GLY A 224 -9.25 -16.23 -0.37
N GLY A 225 -8.27 -15.46 0.11
CA GLY A 225 -7.61 -14.44 -0.69
C GLY A 225 -6.79 -15.05 -1.83
N GLY A 226 -6.08 -16.16 -1.56
CA GLY A 226 -5.31 -16.88 -2.57
C GLY A 226 -6.17 -17.47 -3.68
N ALA A 227 -7.29 -18.08 -3.33
CA ALA A 227 -8.23 -18.62 -4.29
C ALA A 227 -8.81 -17.51 -5.19
N LEU A 228 -9.15 -16.36 -4.62
CA LEU A 228 -9.65 -15.22 -5.40
C LEU A 228 -8.59 -14.68 -6.37
N LEU A 229 -7.36 -14.44 -5.88
CA LEU A 229 -6.28 -13.93 -6.72
C LEU A 229 -5.88 -14.93 -7.81
N LEU A 230 -5.80 -16.23 -7.48
CA LEU A 230 -5.55 -17.28 -8.46
C LEU A 230 -6.58 -17.21 -9.60
N THR A 231 -7.87 -17.06 -9.25
CA THR A 231 -8.94 -16.93 -10.24
C THR A 231 -8.72 -15.73 -11.17
N LEU A 232 -8.36 -14.58 -10.60
CA LEU A 232 -8.22 -13.34 -11.36
C LEU A 232 -6.97 -13.33 -12.25
N ILE A 233 -5.86 -13.89 -11.77
CA ILE A 233 -4.59 -13.96 -12.52
C ILE A 233 -4.63 -15.06 -13.59
N GLU A 234 -5.12 -16.25 -13.22
CA GLU A 234 -5.09 -17.43 -14.08
C GLU A 234 -6.30 -17.53 -15.02
N GLY A 235 -7.44 -16.96 -14.61
CA GLY A 235 -8.69 -17.03 -15.36
C GLY A 235 -8.59 -16.58 -16.81
N PRO A 236 -8.08 -15.37 -17.08
CA PRO A 236 -7.91 -14.89 -18.46
C PRO A 236 -6.96 -15.76 -19.28
N ALA A 237 -5.83 -16.19 -18.70
CA ALA A 237 -4.85 -17.04 -19.38
C ALA A 237 -5.39 -18.42 -19.75
N LEU A 238 -6.26 -18.98 -18.90
CA LEU A 238 -6.89 -20.29 -19.10
C LEU A 238 -8.23 -20.22 -19.83
N ARG A 239 -8.68 -19.03 -20.26
CA ARG A 239 -9.97 -18.82 -20.93
C ARG A 239 -11.18 -19.30 -20.12
N TRP A 240 -11.12 -19.16 -18.80
CA TRP A 240 -12.24 -19.43 -17.88
C TRP A 240 -12.87 -20.83 -17.99
N PRO A 241 -12.11 -21.93 -17.85
CA PRO A 241 -12.69 -23.27 -17.86
C PRO A 241 -13.67 -23.44 -16.68
N LEU A 242 -14.65 -24.34 -16.81
CA LEU A 242 -15.72 -24.51 -15.81
C LEU A 242 -15.22 -24.76 -14.38
N TRP A 243 -14.11 -25.51 -14.23
CA TRP A 243 -13.50 -25.73 -12.91
C TRP A 243 -12.96 -24.43 -12.25
N MET A 244 -12.74 -23.37 -13.05
CA MET A 244 -12.31 -22.07 -12.55
C MET A 244 -13.42 -21.34 -11.75
N ALA A 245 -14.62 -21.88 -11.68
CA ALA A 245 -15.66 -21.44 -10.76
C ALA A 245 -15.42 -21.91 -9.30
N LEU A 246 -14.62 -22.95 -9.10
CA LEU A 246 -14.34 -23.51 -7.77
C LEU A 246 -13.51 -22.58 -6.86
N PRO A 247 -12.40 -21.95 -7.32
CA PRO A 247 -11.62 -21.05 -6.47
C PRO A 247 -12.42 -19.84 -5.97
N PRO A 248 -13.22 -19.10 -6.78
CA PRO A 248 -14.02 -17.99 -6.23
C PRO A 248 -15.11 -18.48 -5.29
N LEU A 249 -15.69 -19.67 -5.51
CA LEU A 249 -16.63 -20.27 -4.56
C LEU A 249 -15.93 -20.60 -3.25
N LEU A 250 -14.73 -21.18 -3.30
CA LEU A 250 -13.90 -21.43 -2.12
C LEU A 250 -13.54 -20.12 -1.41
N SER A 251 -13.21 -19.08 -2.17
CA SER A 251 -12.98 -17.74 -1.62
C SER A 251 -14.22 -17.22 -0.89
N LEU A 252 -15.39 -17.31 -1.50
CA LEU A 252 -16.66 -16.88 -0.89
C LEU A 252 -16.95 -17.61 0.41
N ILE A 253 -16.75 -18.94 0.44
CA ILE A 253 -16.94 -19.78 1.63
C ILE A 253 -15.92 -19.37 2.73
N THR A 254 -14.64 -19.31 2.40
CA THR A 254 -13.59 -19.00 3.38
C THR A 254 -13.68 -17.57 3.88
N VAL A 255 -14.02 -16.60 3.04
CA VAL A 255 -14.28 -15.21 3.44
C VAL A 255 -15.53 -15.14 4.32
N SER A 256 -16.58 -15.91 4.02
CA SER A 256 -17.79 -15.97 4.87
C SER A 256 -17.47 -16.60 6.24
N LEU A 257 -16.66 -17.65 6.27
CA LEU A 257 -16.19 -18.27 7.52
C LEU A 257 -15.27 -17.32 8.30
N LEU A 258 -14.34 -16.66 7.62
CA LEU A 258 -13.49 -15.61 8.20
C LEU A 258 -14.33 -14.44 8.73
N TRP A 259 -15.33 -14.04 7.97
CA TRP A 259 -16.31 -13.04 8.38
C TRP A 259 -17.04 -13.43 9.65
N ARG A 260 -17.56 -14.66 9.73
CA ARG A 260 -18.20 -15.18 10.97
C ARG A 260 -17.19 -15.26 12.11
N HIS A 261 -15.95 -15.67 11.84
CA HIS A 261 -14.88 -15.73 12.82
C HIS A 261 -14.46 -14.33 13.33
N LEU A 262 -14.52 -13.32 12.45
CA LEU A 262 -14.17 -11.91 12.73
C LEU A 262 -15.37 -11.03 13.11
N LEU A 263 -16.63 -11.51 13.00
CA LEU A 263 -17.84 -10.74 13.31
C LEU A 263 -17.92 -10.19 14.75
N GLY A 264 -16.92 -10.50 15.56
CA GLY A 264 -16.66 -9.77 16.79
C GLY A 264 -15.80 -8.52 16.63
N ARG A 265 -15.36 -8.13 15.40
CA ARG A 265 -14.41 -7.04 15.17
C ARG A 265 -14.59 -6.41 13.78
N GLU A 266 -14.77 -5.11 13.71
CA GLU A 266 -15.26 -4.30 12.59
C GLU A 266 -14.32 -4.01 11.40
N ARG A 267 -14.90 -3.45 10.30
CA ARG A 267 -14.57 -3.27 8.86
C ARG A 267 -13.73 -2.01 8.50
N ARG A 268 -12.97 -1.93 7.37
CA ARG A 268 -13.15 -1.50 5.95
C ARG A 268 -11.96 -0.83 5.27
N GLY A 269 -11.86 -0.95 3.90
CA GLY A 269 -11.60 0.02 2.82
C GLY A 269 -10.26 0.04 2.07
N GLY A 270 -10.29 -0.02 0.72
CA GLY A 270 -9.12 0.01 -0.18
C GLY A 270 -9.10 1.17 -1.19
N THR A 271 -7.96 1.41 -1.84
CA THR A 271 -7.69 2.50 -2.80
C THR A 271 -7.07 1.97 -4.09
N LEU A 272 -7.40 2.63 -5.23
CA LEU A 272 -7.06 2.26 -6.60
C LEU A 272 -5.86 3.06 -7.13
N LEU A 273 -4.88 2.42 -7.78
CA LEU A 273 -3.76 3.04 -8.52
C LEU A 273 -3.78 2.62 -9.99
N LEU A 274 -3.59 3.58 -10.91
CA LEU A 274 -3.49 3.35 -12.36
C LEU A 274 -2.12 2.76 -12.73
N PRO A 275 -2.05 1.72 -13.59
CA PRO A 275 -0.77 1.10 -13.92
C PRO A 275 0.10 1.97 -14.85
N PRO A 276 1.40 2.18 -14.55
CA PRO A 276 2.36 2.83 -15.44
C PRO A 276 2.54 2.12 -16.80
N ALA A 277 2.15 0.86 -16.89
CA ALA A 277 2.15 0.08 -18.13
C ALA A 277 1.37 0.77 -19.28
N VAL A 278 0.26 1.47 -18.95
CA VAL A 278 -0.54 2.21 -19.95
C VAL A 278 0.29 3.28 -20.66
N LEU A 279 1.13 4.00 -19.94
CA LEU A 279 1.93 5.10 -20.47
C LEU A 279 3.09 4.59 -21.33
N GLN A 280 3.69 3.49 -20.96
CA GLN A 280 4.86 2.93 -21.64
C GLN A 280 4.46 2.12 -22.89
N SER A 281 3.53 1.17 -22.76
CA SER A 281 3.12 0.31 -23.86
C SER A 281 2.14 0.97 -24.81
N GLY A 282 1.27 1.87 -24.34
CA GLY A 282 0.25 2.53 -25.15
C GLY A 282 0.75 3.80 -25.85
N LEU A 283 1.45 4.68 -25.12
CA LEU A 283 1.93 5.97 -25.63
C LEU A 283 3.43 5.97 -26.00
N GLY A 284 4.14 4.87 -25.79
CA GLY A 284 5.56 4.72 -26.14
C GLY A 284 6.50 5.58 -25.29
N PHE A 285 6.08 5.99 -24.08
CA PHE A 285 6.92 6.80 -23.19
C PHE A 285 8.08 5.98 -22.62
N SER A 286 9.24 6.63 -22.49
CA SER A 286 10.34 6.02 -21.73
C SER A 286 9.96 5.87 -20.25
N PRO A 287 10.63 4.98 -19.52
CA PRO A 287 10.45 4.85 -18.06
C PRO A 287 10.57 6.19 -17.33
N PHE A 288 11.50 7.03 -17.74
CA PHE A 288 11.73 8.35 -17.15
C PHE A 288 10.56 9.33 -17.43
N HIS A 289 10.07 9.42 -18.67
CA HIS A 289 8.90 10.26 -19.00
C HIS A 289 7.63 9.78 -18.28
N THR A 290 7.46 8.46 -18.14
CA THR A 290 6.39 7.87 -17.35
C THR A 290 6.48 8.30 -15.88
N ALA A 291 7.69 8.30 -15.31
CA ALA A 291 7.93 8.76 -13.94
C ALA A 291 7.62 10.25 -13.77
N LEU A 292 8.03 11.10 -14.72
CA LEU A 292 7.73 12.53 -14.68
C LEU A 292 6.21 12.82 -14.65
N LEU A 293 5.40 12.06 -15.38
CA LEU A 293 3.95 12.19 -15.37
C LEU A 293 3.30 11.81 -14.04
N HIS A 294 3.99 11.04 -13.19
CA HIS A 294 3.51 10.73 -11.84
C HIS A 294 3.81 11.83 -10.82
N ILE A 295 4.71 12.79 -11.12
CA ILE A 295 5.03 13.90 -10.21
C ILE A 295 3.78 14.73 -9.86
N PRO A 296 2.94 15.20 -10.83
CA PRO A 296 1.72 15.90 -10.50
C PRO A 296 0.75 15.14 -9.59
N PHE A 297 0.59 13.81 -9.82
CA PHE A 297 -0.22 12.94 -8.96
C PHE A 297 0.25 12.99 -7.51
N ALA A 298 1.51 12.83 -7.33
CA ALA A 298 2.09 12.71 -6.02
C ALA A 298 2.17 14.07 -5.29
N LEU A 299 2.47 15.17 -6.01
CA LEU A 299 2.36 16.52 -5.45
C LEU A 299 0.91 16.84 -5.05
N GLY A 300 -0.06 16.46 -5.88
CA GLY A 300 -1.48 16.59 -5.58
C GLY A 300 -1.87 15.80 -4.32
N ALA A 301 -1.42 14.56 -4.20
CA ALA A 301 -1.67 13.74 -3.02
C ALA A 301 -1.03 14.33 -1.75
N MET A 302 0.23 14.75 -1.80
CA MET A 302 0.91 15.38 -0.67
C MET A 302 0.22 16.67 -0.23
N PHE A 303 -0.12 17.55 -1.16
CA PHE A 303 -0.83 18.78 -0.87
C PHE A 303 -2.19 18.52 -0.22
N SER A 304 -2.97 17.61 -0.78
CA SER A 304 -4.31 17.31 -0.30
C SER A 304 -4.30 16.59 1.06
N ILE A 305 -3.33 15.69 1.32
CA ILE A 305 -3.13 15.07 2.64
C ILE A 305 -2.86 16.15 3.71
N ALA A 306 -1.99 17.11 3.40
CA ALA A 306 -1.67 18.20 4.32
C ALA A 306 -2.87 19.10 4.60
N VAL A 307 -3.66 19.41 3.58
CA VAL A 307 -4.87 20.26 3.68
C VAL A 307 -6.03 19.50 4.34
N ALA A 308 -6.24 18.24 3.97
CA ALA A 308 -7.29 17.40 4.52
C ALA A 308 -7.20 17.28 6.04
N GLY A 309 -6.01 16.92 6.55
CA GLY A 309 -5.82 16.73 7.99
C GLY A 309 -5.95 18.02 8.82
N ARG A 310 -5.48 19.15 8.29
CA ARG A 310 -5.41 20.41 9.06
C ARG A 310 -6.66 21.28 8.94
N ARG A 311 -7.29 21.33 7.77
CA ARG A 311 -8.35 22.32 7.48
C ARG A 311 -9.70 21.73 7.10
N LEU A 312 -9.71 20.68 6.28
CA LEU A 312 -10.96 20.15 5.73
C LEU A 312 -11.65 19.15 6.64
N SER A 313 -10.91 18.18 7.22
CA SER A 313 -11.52 17.16 8.08
C SER A 313 -12.22 17.74 9.33
N PRO A 314 -11.66 18.76 10.01
CA PRO A 314 -12.37 19.38 11.14
C PRO A 314 -13.66 20.12 10.73
N ARG A 315 -13.73 20.65 9.50
CA ARG A 315 -14.86 21.44 9.01
C ARG A 315 -15.94 20.62 8.33
N LEU A 316 -15.53 19.66 7.51
CA LEU A 316 -16.45 18.89 6.66
C LEU A 316 -16.75 17.49 7.18
N GLY A 317 -16.03 17.04 8.23
CA GLY A 317 -16.16 15.68 8.73
C GLY A 317 -16.02 14.63 7.60
N ARG A 318 -16.89 13.62 7.58
CA ARG A 318 -16.91 12.58 6.53
C ARG A 318 -17.10 13.11 5.09
N ASN A 319 -17.66 14.31 4.92
CA ASN A 319 -17.90 14.90 3.59
C ASN A 319 -16.58 15.23 2.85
N VAL A 320 -15.44 15.28 3.54
CA VAL A 320 -14.13 15.37 2.89
C VAL A 320 -13.90 14.24 1.89
N THR A 321 -14.38 13.04 2.20
CA THR A 321 -14.29 11.88 1.29
C THR A 321 -15.11 12.13 0.00
N LEU A 322 -16.30 12.73 0.11
CA LEU A 322 -17.13 13.09 -1.06
C LEU A 322 -16.43 14.13 -1.94
N VAL A 323 -15.83 15.15 -1.33
CA VAL A 323 -15.01 16.13 -2.06
C VAL A 323 -13.84 15.44 -2.77
N GLY A 324 -13.16 14.52 -2.09
CA GLY A 324 -12.08 13.73 -2.66
C GLY A 324 -12.53 12.90 -3.87
N VAL A 325 -13.69 12.25 -3.78
CA VAL A 325 -14.30 11.49 -4.89
C VAL A 325 -14.59 12.41 -6.08
N ALA A 326 -15.18 13.58 -5.85
CA ALA A 326 -15.49 14.53 -6.92
C ALA A 326 -14.23 15.05 -7.64
N VAL A 327 -13.17 15.37 -6.86
CA VAL A 327 -11.89 15.82 -7.41
C VAL A 327 -11.20 14.68 -8.19
N GLN A 328 -11.21 13.44 -7.68
CA GLN A 328 -10.61 12.31 -8.38
C GLN A 328 -11.37 11.96 -9.65
N MET A 329 -12.71 12.04 -9.62
CA MET A 329 -13.56 11.86 -10.81
C MET A 329 -13.25 12.88 -11.90
N SER A 330 -13.09 14.16 -11.54
CA SER A 330 -12.68 15.20 -12.52
C SER A 330 -11.33 14.88 -13.15
N GLY A 331 -10.40 14.34 -12.35
CA GLY A 331 -9.09 13.87 -12.86
C GLY A 331 -9.22 12.74 -13.88
N LEU A 332 -10.05 11.72 -13.59
CA LEU A 332 -10.31 10.60 -14.51
C LEU A 332 -10.95 11.09 -15.82
N LEU A 333 -11.93 11.98 -15.74
CA LEU A 333 -12.59 12.56 -16.93
C LEU A 333 -11.61 13.36 -17.77
N LEU A 334 -10.74 14.16 -17.14
CA LEU A 334 -9.71 14.94 -17.84
C LEU A 334 -8.68 14.06 -18.53
N MET A 335 -8.27 12.94 -17.90
CA MET A 335 -7.38 11.95 -18.50
C MET A 335 -8.05 11.25 -19.69
N GLY A 336 -9.33 10.88 -19.55
CA GLY A 336 -10.13 10.31 -20.65
C GLY A 336 -10.23 11.25 -21.83
N TYR A 337 -10.49 12.53 -21.58
CA TYR A 337 -10.51 13.57 -22.60
C TYR A 337 -9.15 13.71 -23.30
N GLY A 338 -8.04 13.75 -22.55
CA GLY A 338 -6.69 13.85 -23.11
C GLY A 338 -6.31 12.69 -24.03
N ILE A 339 -6.83 11.49 -23.78
CA ILE A 339 -6.57 10.30 -24.63
C ILE A 339 -7.51 10.24 -25.84
N ALA A 340 -8.75 10.74 -25.68
CA ALA A 340 -9.74 10.78 -26.77
C ALA A 340 -9.42 11.86 -27.82
N THR A 341 -8.85 12.99 -27.40
CA THR A 341 -8.44 14.09 -28.30
C THR A 341 -7.02 13.84 -28.82
N ALA A 342 -6.76 14.11 -30.08
CA ALA A 342 -5.55 13.79 -30.85
C ALA A 342 -4.18 14.03 -30.15
N PRO A 343 -3.08 13.37 -30.60
CA PRO A 343 -1.76 13.52 -29.98
C PRO A 343 -1.22 14.95 -30.09
N GLY A 344 -0.64 15.45 -28.99
CA GLY A 344 -0.04 16.79 -28.92
C GLY A 344 0.16 17.30 -27.50
N THR A 345 0.64 18.51 -27.38
CA THR A 345 0.88 19.17 -26.08
C THR A 345 -0.38 19.25 -25.20
N LEU A 346 -1.55 19.41 -25.83
CA LEU A 346 -2.84 19.48 -25.13
C LEU A 346 -3.19 18.15 -24.42
N ALA A 347 -2.93 17.02 -25.08
CA ALA A 347 -3.14 15.70 -24.47
C ALA A 347 -2.19 15.47 -23.28
N LEU A 348 -0.92 15.86 -23.39
CA LEU A 348 0.06 15.74 -22.31
C LEU A 348 -0.31 16.63 -21.11
N THR A 349 -0.76 17.85 -21.35
CA THR A 349 -1.20 18.75 -20.27
C THR A 349 -2.47 18.23 -19.60
N ALA A 350 -3.43 17.69 -20.36
CA ALA A 350 -4.64 17.09 -19.81
C ALA A 350 -4.33 15.85 -18.96
N LEU A 351 -3.40 15.01 -19.42
CA LEU A 351 -2.90 13.86 -18.63
C LEU A 351 -2.22 14.31 -17.33
N GLY A 352 -1.28 15.25 -17.40
CA GLY A 352 -0.56 15.76 -16.24
C GLY A 352 -1.48 16.40 -15.19
N LEU A 353 -2.41 17.25 -15.64
CA LEU A 353 -3.43 17.86 -14.76
C LEU A 353 -4.40 16.81 -14.20
N GLY A 354 -4.82 15.85 -15.04
CA GLY A 354 -5.66 14.73 -14.63
C GLY A 354 -5.00 13.87 -13.56
N PHE A 355 -3.70 13.55 -13.71
CA PHE A 355 -2.91 12.89 -12.68
C PHE A 355 -2.85 13.71 -11.39
N GLY A 356 -2.61 15.02 -11.48
CA GLY A 356 -2.60 15.93 -10.32
C GLY A 356 -3.92 15.91 -9.56
N LEU A 357 -5.04 16.01 -10.26
CA LEU A 357 -6.39 15.94 -9.67
C LEU A 357 -6.67 14.56 -9.06
N CYS A 358 -6.28 13.48 -9.74
CA CYS A 358 -6.40 12.13 -9.17
C CYS A 358 -5.60 11.99 -7.87
N GLY A 359 -4.39 12.54 -7.82
CA GLY A 359 -3.58 12.58 -6.59
C GLY A 359 -4.25 13.39 -5.49
N CYS A 360 -4.75 14.59 -5.80
CA CYS A 360 -5.50 15.40 -4.85
C CYS A 360 -6.71 14.65 -4.28
N GLY A 361 -7.52 14.05 -5.14
CA GLY A 361 -8.70 13.28 -4.74
C GLY A 361 -8.33 12.09 -3.85
N MET A 362 -7.30 11.33 -4.24
CA MET A 362 -6.80 10.21 -3.45
C MET A 362 -6.35 10.65 -2.04
N GLY A 363 -5.61 11.76 -1.93
CA GLY A 363 -5.15 12.27 -0.64
C GLY A 363 -6.30 12.73 0.26
N LEU A 364 -7.34 13.36 -0.31
CA LEU A 364 -8.56 13.74 0.43
C LEU A 364 -9.36 12.53 0.92
N ILE A 365 -9.35 11.42 0.18
CA ILE A 365 -10.03 10.16 0.58
C ILE A 365 -9.21 9.41 1.62
N SER A 366 -7.92 9.19 1.35
CA SER A 366 -7.08 8.28 2.13
C SER A 366 -6.60 8.86 3.47
N ALA A 367 -6.34 10.18 3.54
CA ALA A 367 -5.79 10.80 4.75
C ALA A 367 -6.73 10.75 5.97
N PRO A 368 -8.03 11.06 5.88
CA PRO A 368 -8.93 11.02 7.02
C PRO A 368 -9.48 9.63 7.32
N LEU A 369 -9.39 8.69 6.37
CA LEU A 369 -10.01 7.36 6.48
C LEU A 369 -9.53 6.54 7.69
N PRO A 370 -8.21 6.49 8.03
CA PRO A 370 -7.74 5.81 9.23
C PRO A 370 -8.32 6.42 10.51
N ALA A 371 -8.43 7.75 10.57
CA ALA A 371 -8.97 8.44 11.72
C ALA A 371 -10.47 8.14 11.92
N PHE A 372 -11.25 8.11 10.84
CA PHE A 372 -12.66 7.71 10.90
C PHE A 372 -12.84 6.24 11.26
N ALA A 373 -12.01 5.35 10.70
CA ALA A 373 -12.07 3.93 11.00
C ALA A 373 -11.71 3.59 12.45
N MET A 374 -10.80 4.37 13.04
CA MET A 374 -10.31 4.14 14.41
C MET A 374 -11.11 4.92 15.48
N ALA A 375 -11.96 5.87 15.08
CA ALA A 375 -12.65 6.77 16.02
C ALA A 375 -13.56 6.04 17.03
N ALA A 376 -14.15 4.92 16.63
CA ALA A 376 -15.08 4.14 17.48
C ALA A 376 -14.40 2.95 18.20
N ILE A 377 -13.07 2.78 18.08
CA ILE A 377 -12.36 1.61 18.58
C ILE A 377 -11.66 1.91 19.90
N PRO A 378 -11.92 1.15 20.99
CA PRO A 378 -11.21 1.31 22.24
C PRO A 378 -9.69 1.14 22.06
N VAL A 379 -8.90 1.93 22.81
CA VAL A 379 -7.43 1.94 22.74
C VAL A 379 -6.83 0.55 22.94
N ALA A 380 -7.46 -0.29 23.79
CA ALA A 380 -7.05 -1.67 24.03
C ALA A 380 -7.05 -2.56 22.76
N HIS A 381 -7.82 -2.21 21.73
CA HIS A 381 -7.93 -2.95 20.48
C HIS A 381 -7.32 -2.20 19.28
N ALA A 382 -6.68 -1.07 19.50
CA ALA A 382 -6.15 -0.21 18.44
C ALA A 382 -5.12 -0.92 17.55
N GLY A 383 -4.27 -1.77 18.12
CA GLY A 383 -3.28 -2.55 17.35
C GLY A 383 -3.92 -3.54 16.36
N ALA A 384 -4.90 -4.33 16.83
CA ALA A 384 -5.61 -5.27 15.97
C ALA A 384 -6.43 -4.55 14.88
N ALA A 385 -7.07 -3.44 15.22
CA ALA A 385 -7.87 -2.64 14.29
C ALA A 385 -7.01 -1.94 13.23
N SER A 386 -5.86 -1.40 13.61
CA SER A 386 -4.92 -0.80 12.65
C SER A 386 -4.32 -1.86 11.70
N GLY A 387 -4.02 -3.06 12.22
CA GLY A 387 -3.61 -4.20 11.41
C GLY A 387 -4.68 -4.60 10.40
N LEU A 388 -5.93 -4.75 10.82
CA LEU A 388 -7.06 -5.07 9.95
C LEU A 388 -7.30 -3.99 8.88
N PHE A 389 -7.22 -2.72 9.26
CA PHE A 389 -7.34 -1.59 8.34
C PHE A 389 -6.25 -1.63 7.25
N ARG A 390 -4.98 -1.81 7.65
CA ARG A 390 -3.87 -1.93 6.71
C ARG A 390 -3.97 -3.18 5.83
N THR A 391 -4.37 -4.31 6.40
CA THR A 391 -4.61 -5.54 5.62
C THR A 391 -5.68 -5.31 4.56
N GLY A 392 -6.81 -4.67 4.92
CA GLY A 392 -7.86 -4.30 3.96
C GLY A 392 -7.37 -3.36 2.85
N GLN A 393 -6.53 -2.39 3.21
CA GLN A 393 -5.92 -1.45 2.25
C GLN A 393 -5.02 -2.19 1.23
N GLN A 394 -4.14 -3.04 1.71
CA GLN A 394 -3.18 -3.76 0.88
C GLN A 394 -3.86 -4.85 0.04
N PHE A 395 -4.82 -5.56 0.63
CA PHE A 395 -5.63 -6.54 -0.09
C PHE A 395 -6.45 -5.86 -1.20
N GLY A 396 -7.05 -4.70 -0.92
CA GLY A 396 -7.73 -3.89 -1.93
C GLY A 396 -6.80 -3.43 -3.06
N ALA A 397 -5.55 -3.07 -2.74
CA ALA A 397 -4.54 -2.70 -3.73
C ALA A 397 -4.15 -3.92 -4.60
N ALA A 398 -3.91 -5.09 -3.99
CA ALA A 398 -3.63 -6.32 -4.70
C ALA A 398 -4.78 -6.74 -5.63
N LEU A 399 -6.02 -6.68 -5.13
CA LEU A 399 -7.21 -6.99 -5.89
C LEU A 399 -7.41 -6.00 -7.05
N GLY A 400 -7.22 -4.70 -6.81
CA GLY A 400 -7.28 -3.67 -7.84
C GLY A 400 -6.25 -3.89 -8.95
N MET A 401 -5.02 -4.25 -8.58
CA MET A 401 -3.97 -4.54 -9.55
C MET A 401 -4.30 -5.80 -10.37
N ALA A 402 -4.70 -6.89 -9.73
CA ALA A 402 -5.03 -8.15 -10.39
C ALA A 402 -6.25 -8.01 -11.34
N THR A 403 -7.29 -7.26 -10.93
CA THR A 403 -8.50 -7.09 -11.76
C THR A 403 -8.30 -6.07 -12.86
N LEU A 404 -7.90 -4.86 -12.51
CA LEU A 404 -7.83 -3.75 -13.47
C LEU A 404 -6.56 -3.82 -14.30
N GLY A 405 -5.43 -4.22 -13.70
CA GLY A 405 -4.16 -4.42 -14.39
C GLY A 405 -4.24 -5.60 -15.37
N GLY A 406 -4.72 -6.74 -14.91
CA GLY A 406 -4.91 -7.94 -15.73
C GLY A 406 -5.89 -7.72 -16.89
N PHE A 407 -7.02 -7.04 -16.62
CA PHE A 407 -7.98 -6.66 -17.67
C PHE A 407 -7.34 -5.76 -18.74
N TYR A 408 -6.59 -4.73 -18.31
CA TYR A 408 -5.88 -3.84 -19.24
C TYR A 408 -4.87 -4.60 -20.09
N LEU A 409 -4.03 -5.44 -19.47
CA LEU A 409 -3.01 -6.21 -20.17
C LEU A 409 -3.63 -7.20 -21.18
N ALA A 410 -4.70 -7.88 -20.78
CA ALA A 410 -5.40 -8.81 -21.67
C ALA A 410 -6.02 -8.11 -22.89
N GLN A 411 -6.65 -6.95 -22.68
CA GLN A 411 -7.33 -6.22 -23.73
C GLN A 411 -6.34 -5.47 -24.63
N SER A 412 -5.28 -4.87 -24.08
CA SER A 412 -4.26 -4.15 -24.85
C SER A 412 -3.41 -5.07 -25.76
N ALA A 413 -3.33 -6.37 -25.45
CA ALA A 413 -2.62 -7.35 -26.24
C ALA A 413 -3.39 -7.82 -27.51
N SER A 414 -4.68 -7.48 -27.63
CA SER A 414 -5.56 -8.01 -28.70
C SER A 414 -5.36 -7.34 -30.07
N ALA A 415 -4.92 -6.07 -30.11
CA ALA A 415 -4.61 -5.33 -31.34
C ALA A 415 -3.74 -4.09 -31.04
N PRO A 416 -2.98 -3.55 -32.01
CA PRO A 416 -2.10 -2.38 -31.81
C PRO A 416 -2.80 -1.15 -31.22
N ASP A 417 -4.06 -0.89 -31.58
CA ASP A 417 -4.85 0.25 -31.10
C ASP A 417 -5.79 -0.07 -29.92
N ALA A 418 -5.84 -1.33 -29.48
CA ALA A 418 -6.76 -1.77 -28.42
C ALA A 418 -6.46 -1.13 -27.05
N TRP A 419 -5.26 -0.62 -26.83
CA TRP A 419 -4.86 0.03 -25.58
C TRP A 419 -5.71 1.25 -25.22
N ARG A 420 -6.21 2.03 -26.24
CA ARG A 420 -7.11 3.17 -25.99
C ARG A 420 -8.44 2.72 -25.41
N GLY A 421 -9.07 1.72 -26.01
CA GLY A 421 -10.31 1.13 -25.51
C GLY A 421 -10.13 0.52 -24.12
N ALA A 422 -9.04 -0.22 -23.91
CA ALA A 422 -8.67 -0.79 -22.63
C ALA A 422 -8.52 0.29 -21.55
N PHE A 423 -7.89 1.42 -21.87
CA PHE A 423 -7.70 2.52 -20.93
C PHE A 423 -9.01 3.23 -20.59
N ILE A 424 -9.87 3.51 -21.59
CA ILE A 424 -11.19 4.11 -21.34
C ILE A 424 -12.03 3.21 -20.45
N THR A 425 -12.02 1.90 -20.68
CA THR A 425 -12.72 0.94 -19.82
C THR A 425 -12.16 0.95 -18.40
N LEU A 426 -10.84 1.07 -18.24
CA LEU A 426 -10.19 1.19 -16.94
C LEU A 426 -10.65 2.46 -16.20
N LEU A 427 -10.72 3.60 -16.89
CA LEU A 427 -11.24 4.85 -16.32
C LEU A 427 -12.71 4.73 -15.91
N THR A 428 -13.52 4.05 -16.71
CA THR A 428 -14.94 3.82 -16.42
C THR A 428 -15.12 2.95 -15.18
N LEU A 429 -14.36 1.85 -15.07
CA LEU A 429 -14.37 1.00 -13.87
C LEU A 429 -13.89 1.78 -12.63
N GLY A 430 -12.84 2.59 -12.78
CA GLY A 430 -12.37 3.49 -11.73
C GLY A 430 -13.45 4.47 -11.27
N ALA A 431 -14.21 5.06 -12.20
CA ALA A 431 -15.33 5.93 -11.90
C ALA A 431 -16.45 5.21 -11.12
N LEU A 432 -16.81 4.00 -11.52
CA LEU A 432 -17.80 3.18 -10.81
C LEU A 432 -17.36 2.86 -9.38
N ILE A 433 -16.09 2.53 -9.17
CA ILE A 433 -15.52 2.31 -7.83
C ILE A 433 -15.58 3.58 -6.98
N LEU A 434 -15.29 4.75 -7.55
CA LEU A 434 -15.41 6.03 -6.85
C LEU A 434 -16.85 6.33 -6.44
N LEU A 435 -17.83 6.03 -7.27
CA LEU A 435 -19.24 6.15 -6.91
C LEU A 435 -19.62 5.20 -5.77
N ALA A 436 -19.12 3.97 -5.79
CA ALA A 436 -19.29 3.04 -4.67
C ALA A 436 -18.65 3.56 -3.38
N ILE A 437 -17.45 4.15 -3.44
CA ILE A 437 -16.80 4.79 -2.30
C ILE A 437 -17.64 5.94 -1.77
N ALA A 438 -18.20 6.79 -2.64
CA ALA A 438 -19.09 7.87 -2.25
C ALA A 438 -20.34 7.37 -1.52
N ALA A 439 -20.98 6.32 -2.03
CA ALA A 439 -22.14 5.70 -1.37
C ALA A 439 -21.77 5.12 0.01
N LEU A 440 -20.65 4.38 0.08
CA LEU A 440 -20.16 3.78 1.31
C LEU A 440 -19.66 4.79 2.34
N SER A 441 -19.20 5.97 1.92
CA SER A 441 -18.74 7.03 2.82
C SER A 441 -19.85 7.51 3.78
N ARG A 442 -21.11 7.34 3.40
CA ARG A 442 -22.27 7.65 4.25
C ARG A 442 -22.35 6.78 5.51
N LEU A 443 -21.68 5.63 5.50
CA LEU A 443 -21.59 4.72 6.66
C LEU A 443 -20.48 5.09 7.65
N LEU A 444 -19.62 6.07 7.31
CA LEU A 444 -18.59 6.58 8.21
C LEU A 444 -19.20 7.49 9.29
N PRO A 445 -18.61 7.59 10.50
CA PRO A 445 -19.01 8.54 11.53
C PRO A 445 -19.01 9.98 10.97
N ALA A 446 -19.95 10.80 11.40
CA ALA A 446 -20.09 12.17 10.89
C ALA A 446 -18.89 13.06 11.25
N SER A 447 -18.25 12.83 12.40
CA SER A 447 -17.04 13.54 12.85
C SER A 447 -16.13 12.62 13.66
N VAL A 448 -14.83 12.92 13.65
CA VAL A 448 -13.79 12.21 14.44
C VAL A 448 -13.66 12.81 15.84
N LEU A 449 -14.08 14.06 16.04
CA LEU A 449 -14.06 14.73 17.31
C LEU A 449 -15.30 14.35 18.10
N PRO A 450 -15.19 13.99 19.41
CA PRO A 450 -16.36 13.91 20.27
C PRO A 450 -17.10 15.25 20.21
N PRO A 451 -18.43 15.25 20.25
CA PRO A 451 -19.18 16.50 20.34
C PRO A 451 -18.58 17.30 21.51
N ALA A 452 -18.20 18.55 21.24
CA ALA A 452 -17.67 19.44 22.27
C ALA A 452 -18.65 19.38 23.45
N GLY A 453 -18.17 18.84 24.58
CA GLY A 453 -18.97 18.73 25.77
C GLY A 453 -19.56 20.12 26.05
N LYS A 454 -20.88 20.21 26.17
CA LYS A 454 -21.48 21.36 26.77
C LYS A 454 -20.84 21.50 28.14
N PRO A 455 -20.46 22.72 28.56
CA PRO A 455 -19.84 23.00 29.81
C PRO A 455 -20.69 22.48 31.00
#